data_18e04168864629de078a35a7bdc04440
#
_entry.id   18e04168864629de078a35a7bdc04440
#
_cell.length_a   1.000
_cell.length_b   1.000
_cell.length_c   1.000
_cell.angle_alpha   90.00
_cell.angle_beta   90.00
_cell.angle_gamma   90.00
#
_symmetry.space_group_name_H-M   'P 1'
#
loop_
_entity.id
_entity.type
_entity.pdbx_description
1 polymer ?
#
loop_
_entity_poly.entity_id
_entity_poly.type
_entity_poly.pdbx_seq_one_letter_code
_entity_poly.pdbx_strand_id
1 'polypeptide(L)'
;LIVRKEKGRLRNYFHIGTGNYNSNTSKFYTDLGLLSTDPDIASDLLELFNYLSGFSKQKNYQKLLVSPSSMREKFIFLIKREIKNAEEGKKAEIIAKMNSLVDPEIIKLLYLASDSGVKISLIVRGICCLYPQRNNLSENIKVISIIGHFLEHSRIFWFCNNDDNDCLLYTSDAADDLTR
;
A
#
# COMPACT_ATOMS: atom_id res chain seq x y z
N LEU A 1 7.29 -17.88 2.03
CA LEU A 1 7.93 -18.07 3.33
C LEU A 1 8.73 -19.37 3.32
N ILE A 2 9.97 -19.30 3.76
CA ILE A 2 10.86 -20.45 3.93
C ILE A 2 11.42 -20.42 5.35
N VAL A 3 11.26 -21.51 6.09
CA VAL A 3 11.81 -21.67 7.45
C VAL A 3 13.01 -22.59 7.40
N ARG A 4 14.17 -22.13 7.84
CA ARG A 4 15.42 -22.89 7.87
C ARG A 4 16.02 -22.95 9.27
N LYS A 5 16.64 -24.09 9.59
CA LYS A 5 17.44 -24.21 10.80
C LYS A 5 18.90 -23.87 10.48
N GLU A 6 19.40 -22.78 11.06
CA GLU A 6 20.76 -22.28 10.86
C GLU A 6 21.43 -22.05 12.20
N LYS A 7 22.63 -22.65 12.38
CA LYS A 7 23.42 -22.54 13.63
C LYS A 7 22.57 -22.79 14.91
N GLY A 8 21.67 -23.79 14.82
CA GLY A 8 20.82 -24.19 15.96
C GLY A 8 19.58 -23.34 16.18
N ARG A 9 19.35 -22.30 15.39
CA ARG A 9 18.17 -21.41 15.49
C ARG A 9 17.32 -21.50 14.21
N LEU A 10 16.00 -21.31 14.35
CA LEU A 10 15.13 -21.15 13.19
C LEU A 10 15.26 -19.73 12.63
N ARG A 11 15.39 -19.62 11.32
CA ARG A 11 15.41 -18.37 10.59
C ARG A 11 14.36 -18.40 9.48
N ASN A 12 13.58 -17.35 9.41
CA ASN A 12 12.52 -17.19 8.42
C ASN A 12 13.02 -16.28 7.30
N TYR A 13 12.85 -16.75 6.08
CA TYR A 13 13.09 -15.99 4.85
C TYR A 13 11.76 -15.81 4.14
N PHE A 14 11.50 -14.63 3.66
CA PHE A 14 10.27 -14.38 2.94
C PHE A 14 10.47 -13.49 1.72
N HIS A 15 9.58 -13.65 0.77
CA HIS A 15 9.40 -12.76 -0.35
C HIS A 15 7.97 -12.21 -0.32
N ILE A 16 7.84 -10.89 -0.38
CA ILE A 16 6.59 -10.17 -0.55
C ILE A 16 6.72 -9.35 -1.83
N GLY A 17 5.78 -9.47 -2.74
CA GLY A 17 5.86 -8.76 -4.02
C GLY A 17 4.52 -8.29 -4.52
N THR A 18 4.53 -7.24 -5.33
CA THR A 18 3.36 -6.73 -6.06
C THR A 18 3.06 -7.59 -7.29
N GLY A 19 4.00 -8.45 -7.67
CA GLY A 19 3.98 -9.22 -8.89
C GLY A 19 3.20 -10.52 -8.81
N ASN A 20 2.90 -11.03 -9.99
CA ASN A 20 2.27 -12.32 -10.19
C ASN A 20 3.35 -13.37 -10.46
N TYR A 21 3.23 -14.55 -9.84
CA TYR A 21 4.15 -15.69 -10.07
C TYR A 21 3.82 -16.49 -11.35
N ASN A 22 2.78 -16.12 -12.09
CA ASN A 22 2.49 -16.73 -13.38
C ASN A 22 3.56 -16.33 -14.42
N SER A 23 4.28 -17.31 -14.96
CA SER A 23 5.40 -17.12 -15.88
C SER A 23 5.03 -16.43 -17.21
N ASN A 24 3.78 -16.45 -17.60
CA ASN A 24 3.31 -15.81 -18.84
C ASN A 24 2.97 -14.33 -18.58
N THR A 25 2.21 -14.03 -17.52
CA THR A 25 1.78 -12.66 -17.22
C THR A 25 2.90 -11.80 -16.63
N SER A 26 3.83 -12.39 -15.88
CA SER A 26 4.97 -11.66 -15.27
C SER A 26 5.89 -10.97 -16.29
N LYS A 27 5.88 -11.43 -17.56
CA LYS A 27 6.69 -10.83 -18.63
C LYS A 27 6.21 -9.46 -19.08
N PHE A 28 4.97 -9.10 -18.77
CA PHE A 28 4.33 -7.87 -19.22
C PHE A 28 4.11 -6.85 -18.11
N TYR A 29 4.52 -7.16 -16.88
CA TYR A 29 4.26 -6.32 -15.71
C TYR A 29 5.55 -5.73 -15.16
N THR A 30 5.43 -4.50 -14.64
CA THR A 30 6.46 -3.88 -13.82
C THR A 30 6.09 -4.06 -12.36
N ASP A 31 6.91 -4.81 -11.64
CA ASP A 31 6.64 -5.22 -10.27
C ASP A 31 7.78 -4.86 -9.32
N LEU A 32 7.49 -4.89 -8.03
CA LEU A 32 8.46 -4.79 -6.94
C LEU A 32 8.37 -6.00 -6.04
N GLY A 33 9.52 -6.47 -5.56
CA GLY A 33 9.61 -7.55 -4.60
C GLY A 33 10.58 -7.23 -3.46
N LEU A 34 10.20 -7.60 -2.26
CA LEU A 34 11.01 -7.51 -1.05
C LEU A 34 11.41 -8.92 -0.61
N LEU A 35 12.72 -9.18 -0.61
CA LEU A 35 13.30 -10.36 0.04
C LEU A 35 13.89 -9.93 1.38
N SER A 36 13.48 -10.56 2.48
CA SER A 36 13.93 -10.17 3.81
C SER A 36 13.89 -11.31 4.81
N THR A 37 14.50 -11.06 5.97
CA THR A 37 14.47 -11.92 7.17
C THR A 37 14.03 -11.12 8.39
N ASP A 38 13.38 -9.97 8.19
CA ASP A 38 12.88 -9.14 9.27
C ASP A 38 11.99 -9.95 10.22
N PRO A 39 12.27 -9.98 11.53
CA PRO A 39 11.59 -10.86 12.47
C PRO A 39 10.12 -10.49 12.67
N ASP A 40 9.77 -9.20 12.63
CA ASP A 40 8.42 -8.73 12.88
C ASP A 40 7.50 -9.10 11.71
N ILE A 41 7.96 -8.84 10.48
CA ILE A 41 7.23 -9.23 9.26
C ILE A 41 7.16 -10.76 9.15
N ALA A 42 8.23 -11.48 9.49
CA ALA A 42 8.26 -12.94 9.46
C ALA A 42 7.27 -13.55 10.46
N SER A 43 7.13 -12.96 11.65
CA SER A 43 6.15 -13.36 12.65
C SER A 43 4.72 -13.17 12.13
N ASP A 44 4.42 -12.01 11.56
CA ASP A 44 3.12 -11.72 10.96
C ASP A 44 2.78 -12.68 9.82
N LEU A 45 3.76 -13.03 8.98
CA LEU A 45 3.58 -13.99 7.90
C LEU A 45 3.28 -15.40 8.41
N LEU A 46 3.95 -15.85 9.48
CA LEU A 46 3.66 -17.13 10.13
C LEU A 46 2.21 -17.16 10.62
N GLU A 47 1.77 -16.09 11.30
CA GLU A 47 0.38 -15.97 11.76
C GLU A 47 -0.62 -15.93 10.60
N LEU A 48 -0.29 -15.23 9.51
CA LEU A 48 -1.11 -15.22 8.30
C LEU A 48 -1.27 -16.62 7.70
N PHE A 49 -0.18 -17.39 7.58
CA PHE A 49 -0.23 -18.77 7.10
C PHE A 49 -1.02 -19.67 8.04
N ASN A 50 -0.89 -19.50 9.36
CA ASN A 50 -1.69 -20.22 10.35
C ASN A 50 -3.19 -19.88 10.22
N TYR A 51 -3.51 -18.60 10.01
CA TYR A 51 -4.88 -18.18 9.75
C TYR A 51 -5.46 -18.80 8.47
N LEU A 52 -4.72 -18.72 7.36
CA LEU A 52 -5.14 -19.30 6.07
C LEU A 52 -5.30 -20.82 6.11
N SER A 53 -4.52 -21.50 6.95
CA SER A 53 -4.58 -22.96 7.17
C SER A 53 -5.63 -23.38 8.20
N GLY A 54 -6.35 -22.42 8.82
CA GLY A 54 -7.38 -22.68 9.82
C GLY A 54 -6.86 -22.99 11.23
N PHE A 55 -5.55 -22.90 11.48
CA PHE A 55 -4.95 -23.16 12.79
C PHE A 55 -5.03 -21.96 13.76
N SER A 56 -5.23 -20.74 13.25
CA SER A 56 -5.35 -19.53 14.07
C SER A 56 -6.60 -18.75 13.70
N LYS A 57 -7.18 -18.05 14.67
CA LYS A 57 -8.26 -17.06 14.48
C LYS A 57 -7.75 -15.62 14.59
N GLN A 58 -6.45 -15.43 14.84
CA GLN A 58 -5.84 -14.13 15.01
C GLN A 58 -5.87 -13.33 13.71
N LYS A 59 -6.24 -12.05 13.82
CA LYS A 59 -6.32 -11.12 12.68
C LYS A 59 -5.50 -9.84 12.91
N ASN A 60 -4.78 -9.76 14.03
CA ASN A 60 -3.98 -8.60 14.37
C ASN A 60 -2.53 -8.85 14.00
N TYR A 61 -2.01 -8.02 13.13
CA TYR A 61 -0.64 -8.06 12.64
C TYR A 61 0.10 -6.78 13.06
N GLN A 62 1.42 -6.87 13.25
CA GLN A 62 2.26 -5.74 13.67
C GLN A 62 2.62 -4.85 12.47
N LYS A 63 3.04 -5.47 11.39
CA LYS A 63 3.53 -4.81 10.17
C LYS A 63 2.64 -5.08 8.95
N LEU A 64 2.03 -6.26 8.87
CA LEU A 64 1.16 -6.60 7.74
C LEU A 64 -0.21 -5.94 7.85
N LEU A 65 -0.71 -5.48 6.71
CA LEU A 65 -2.10 -5.05 6.54
C LEU A 65 -2.83 -6.05 5.66
N VAL A 66 -3.80 -6.73 6.22
CA VAL A 66 -4.54 -7.79 5.52
C VAL A 66 -5.93 -7.29 5.13
N SER A 67 -6.24 -7.34 3.83
CA SER A 67 -7.57 -7.02 3.31
C SER A 67 -8.49 -8.26 3.43
N PRO A 68 -9.79 -8.07 3.73
CA PRO A 68 -10.51 -6.81 3.94
C PRO A 68 -10.46 -6.30 5.40
N SER A 69 -9.81 -7.04 6.33
CA SER A 69 -10.02 -6.87 7.77
C SER A 69 -9.46 -5.58 8.36
N SER A 70 -8.31 -5.06 7.90
CA SER A 70 -7.65 -3.92 8.56
C SER A 70 -7.11 -2.86 7.61
N MET A 71 -6.98 -3.17 6.34
CA MET A 71 -6.28 -2.30 5.38
C MET A 71 -6.97 -0.95 5.22
N ARG A 72 -8.29 -0.95 4.95
CA ARG A 72 -9.05 0.29 4.70
C ARG A 72 -9.02 1.25 5.89
N GLU A 73 -9.22 0.72 7.10
CA GLU A 73 -9.17 1.52 8.33
C GLU A 73 -7.78 2.11 8.57
N LYS A 74 -6.73 1.36 8.25
CA LYS A 74 -5.36 1.85 8.36
C LYS A 74 -5.09 2.99 7.38
N PHE A 75 -5.56 2.91 6.14
CA PHE A 75 -5.44 4.02 5.17
C PHE A 75 -6.16 5.27 5.66
N ILE A 76 -7.39 5.13 6.16
CA ILE A 76 -8.14 6.24 6.75
C ILE A 76 -7.36 6.87 7.92
N PHE A 77 -6.81 6.05 8.79
CA PHE A 77 -5.98 6.50 9.92
C PHE A 77 -4.74 7.27 9.44
N LEU A 78 -4.01 6.74 8.45
CA LEU A 78 -2.79 7.37 7.94
C LEU A 78 -3.07 8.71 7.26
N ILE A 79 -4.13 8.81 6.46
CA ILE A 79 -4.53 10.08 5.85
C ILE A 79 -4.94 11.10 6.93
N LYS A 80 -5.73 10.70 7.93
CA LYS A 80 -6.11 11.58 9.05
C LYS A 80 -4.91 12.04 9.87
N ARG A 81 -3.87 11.22 10.01
CA ARG A 81 -2.62 11.59 10.66
C ARG A 81 -1.89 12.69 9.89
N GLU A 82 -1.80 12.58 8.57
CA GLU A 82 -1.19 13.63 7.75
C GLU A 82 -1.99 14.93 7.83
N ILE A 83 -3.33 14.88 7.85
CA ILE A 83 -4.17 16.06 8.09
C ILE A 83 -3.78 16.73 9.40
N LYS A 84 -3.74 15.97 10.49
CA LYS A 84 -3.37 16.49 11.82
C LYS A 84 -1.97 17.07 11.83
N ASN A 85 -1.01 16.42 11.19
CA ASN A 85 0.37 16.94 11.08
C ASN A 85 0.37 18.29 10.36
N ALA A 86 -0.37 18.46 9.27
CA ALA A 86 -0.47 19.71 8.54
C ALA A 86 -1.11 20.83 9.40
N GLU A 87 -2.22 20.52 10.09
CA GLU A 87 -2.91 21.45 10.99
C GLU A 87 -2.02 21.92 12.17
N GLU A 88 -1.10 21.05 12.62
CA GLU A 88 -0.11 21.37 13.65
C GLU A 88 1.15 22.07 13.08
N GLY A 89 1.17 22.43 11.80
CA GLY A 89 2.30 23.05 11.12
C GLY A 89 3.51 22.14 10.91
N LYS A 90 3.32 20.83 11.02
CA LYS A 90 4.32 19.80 10.77
C LYS A 90 4.39 19.43 9.31
N LYS A 91 5.48 18.81 8.89
CA LYS A 91 5.60 18.30 7.53
C LYS A 91 4.61 17.18 7.28
N ALA A 92 3.80 17.33 6.23
CA ALA A 92 2.77 16.38 5.84
C ALA A 92 2.75 16.21 4.32
N GLU A 93 2.93 14.98 3.87
CA GLU A 93 2.95 14.64 2.44
C GLU A 93 2.48 13.20 2.23
N ILE A 94 1.76 12.97 1.14
CA ILE A 94 1.31 11.65 0.70
C ILE A 94 1.78 11.42 -0.73
N ILE A 95 2.46 10.30 -0.97
CA ILE A 95 2.79 9.83 -2.31
C ILE A 95 2.19 8.44 -2.47
N ALA A 96 1.37 8.23 -3.50
CA ALA A 96 0.72 6.95 -3.70
C ALA A 96 0.67 6.54 -5.16
N LYS A 97 0.98 5.27 -5.42
CA LYS A 97 0.84 4.61 -6.72
C LYS A 97 -0.15 3.46 -6.59
N MET A 98 -1.17 3.44 -7.45
CA MET A 98 -2.27 2.48 -7.38
C MET A 98 -2.89 2.20 -8.74
N ASN A 99 -3.66 1.13 -8.84
CA ASN A 99 -4.39 0.81 -10.07
C ASN A 99 -5.54 1.77 -10.33
N SER A 100 -6.38 1.99 -9.31
CA SER A 100 -7.59 2.81 -9.43
C SER A 100 -7.87 3.53 -8.13
N LEU A 101 -8.53 4.68 -8.21
CA LEU A 101 -8.95 5.48 -7.06
C LEU A 101 -10.45 5.79 -7.22
N VAL A 102 -11.28 4.96 -6.58
CA VAL A 102 -12.76 5.00 -6.73
C VAL A 102 -13.50 5.05 -5.39
N ASP A 103 -12.85 4.76 -4.25
CA ASP A 103 -13.49 4.79 -2.93
C ASP A 103 -13.87 6.22 -2.55
N PRO A 104 -15.19 6.54 -2.39
CA PRO A 104 -15.64 7.92 -2.19
C PRO A 104 -15.21 8.49 -0.83
N GLU A 105 -15.05 7.66 0.21
CA GLU A 105 -14.61 8.13 1.52
C GLU A 105 -13.11 8.46 1.51
N ILE A 106 -12.29 7.63 0.87
CA ILE A 106 -10.85 7.91 0.70
C ILE A 106 -10.67 9.18 -0.14
N ILE A 107 -11.42 9.36 -1.23
CA ILE A 107 -11.37 10.56 -2.07
C ILE A 107 -11.75 11.81 -1.25
N LYS A 108 -12.82 11.73 -0.46
CA LYS A 108 -13.23 12.82 0.43
C LYS A 108 -12.15 13.19 1.45
N LEU A 109 -11.49 12.18 2.04
CA LEU A 109 -10.37 12.41 2.97
C LEU A 109 -9.15 13.04 2.28
N LEU A 110 -8.84 12.66 1.05
CA LEU A 110 -7.77 13.29 0.27
C LEU A 110 -8.08 14.75 -0.04
N TYR A 111 -9.34 15.10 -0.31
CA TYR A 111 -9.74 16.51 -0.45
C TYR A 111 -9.55 17.28 0.86
N LEU A 112 -10.00 16.74 1.99
CA LEU A 112 -9.78 17.35 3.30
C LEU A 112 -8.28 17.50 3.61
N ALA A 113 -7.47 16.51 3.27
CA ALA A 113 -6.02 16.59 3.44
C ALA A 113 -5.41 17.71 2.58
N SER A 114 -5.87 17.87 1.33
CA SER A 114 -5.44 18.97 0.47
C SER A 114 -5.81 20.32 1.06
N ASP A 115 -7.02 20.47 1.58
CA ASP A 115 -7.51 21.70 2.21
C ASP A 115 -6.70 22.06 3.46
N SER A 116 -6.31 21.07 4.25
CA SER A 116 -5.41 21.23 5.42
C SER A 116 -3.95 21.51 5.05
N GLY A 117 -3.59 21.54 3.77
CA GLY A 117 -2.24 21.85 3.31
C GLY A 117 -1.32 20.64 3.09
N VAL A 118 -1.82 19.40 3.17
CA VAL A 118 -1.06 18.19 2.85
C VAL A 118 -0.73 18.17 1.36
N LYS A 119 0.55 17.99 1.03
CA LYS A 119 1.00 17.81 -0.35
C LYS A 119 0.74 16.38 -0.80
N ILE A 120 0.02 16.19 -1.90
CA ILE A 120 -0.43 14.88 -2.36
C ILE A 120 -0.02 14.64 -3.81
N SER A 121 0.73 13.57 -4.04
CA SER A 121 1.18 13.14 -5.37
C SER A 121 0.69 11.72 -5.65
N LEU A 122 -0.19 11.57 -6.64
CA LEU A 122 -0.81 10.30 -6.98
C LEU A 122 -0.39 9.84 -8.37
N ILE A 123 -0.07 8.56 -8.49
CA ILE A 123 0.13 7.85 -9.76
C ILE A 123 -1.00 6.85 -9.89
N VAL A 124 -1.99 7.13 -10.74
CA VAL A 124 -3.17 6.28 -10.92
C VAL A 124 -3.19 5.74 -12.34
N ARG A 125 -3.06 4.44 -12.50
CA ARG A 125 -2.98 3.78 -13.81
C ARG A 125 -4.32 3.74 -14.55
N GLY A 126 -5.39 3.43 -13.84
CA GLY A 126 -6.73 3.21 -14.40
C GLY A 126 -7.72 4.30 -13.98
N ILE A 127 -8.89 3.86 -13.50
CA ILE A 127 -9.99 4.76 -13.15
C ILE A 127 -9.60 5.66 -11.97
N CYS A 128 -9.76 6.97 -12.15
CA CYS A 128 -9.58 7.97 -11.11
C CYS A 128 -10.85 8.83 -11.01
N CYS A 129 -11.57 8.72 -9.89
CA CYS A 129 -12.77 9.51 -9.62
C CYS A 129 -12.45 10.80 -8.83
N LEU A 130 -11.17 11.13 -8.62
CA LEU A 130 -10.72 12.35 -7.98
C LEU A 130 -10.39 13.41 -9.04
N TYR A 131 -10.86 14.66 -8.83
CA TYR A 131 -10.51 15.82 -9.63
C TYR A 131 -9.29 16.54 -9.01
N PRO A 132 -8.11 16.51 -9.64
CA PRO A 132 -6.92 17.17 -9.12
C PRO A 132 -6.88 18.66 -9.48
N GLN A 133 -6.08 19.43 -8.74
CA GLN A 133 -5.72 20.82 -9.02
C GLN A 133 -6.94 21.76 -9.24
N ARG A 134 -7.98 21.59 -8.41
CA ARG A 134 -9.15 22.46 -8.39
C ARG A 134 -9.08 23.44 -7.24
N ASN A 135 -9.32 24.73 -7.54
CA ASN A 135 -9.35 25.79 -6.55
C ASN A 135 -10.38 25.47 -5.46
N ASN A 136 -10.00 25.69 -4.21
CA ASN A 136 -10.82 25.43 -3.01
C ASN A 136 -11.25 23.96 -2.84
N LEU A 137 -10.55 22.99 -3.46
CA LEU A 137 -10.88 21.56 -3.33
C LEU A 137 -9.64 20.66 -3.30
N SER A 138 -8.75 20.80 -4.28
CA SER A 138 -7.65 19.86 -4.49
C SER A 138 -6.38 20.53 -5.01
N GLU A 139 -6.12 21.75 -4.60
CA GLU A 139 -4.99 22.56 -5.07
C GLU A 139 -3.64 21.85 -4.82
N ASN A 140 -3.53 21.12 -3.71
CA ASN A 140 -2.33 20.41 -3.30
C ASN A 140 -2.27 18.97 -3.82
N ILE A 141 -3.23 18.53 -4.67
CA ILE A 141 -3.25 17.18 -5.24
C ILE A 141 -2.79 17.20 -6.69
N LYS A 142 -1.71 16.46 -6.97
CA LYS A 142 -1.24 16.16 -8.33
C LYS A 142 -1.57 14.72 -8.66
N VAL A 143 -2.13 14.48 -9.86
CA VAL A 143 -2.39 13.12 -10.36
C VAL A 143 -1.71 12.98 -11.70
N ILE A 144 -0.94 11.90 -11.86
CA ILE A 144 -0.36 11.48 -13.13
C ILE A 144 -0.72 10.03 -13.41
N SER A 145 -0.62 9.62 -14.67
CA SER A 145 -0.70 8.22 -15.09
C SER A 145 0.56 7.84 -15.86
N ILE A 146 1.01 6.61 -15.70
CA ILE A 146 2.15 6.06 -16.44
C ILE A 146 1.60 5.06 -17.45
N ILE A 147 1.79 5.36 -18.73
CA ILE A 147 1.43 4.48 -19.86
C ILE A 147 2.72 4.10 -20.56
N GLY A 148 2.96 2.80 -20.69
CA GLY A 148 4.17 2.28 -21.30
C GLY A 148 3.98 0.91 -21.94
N HIS A 149 5.08 0.30 -22.38
CA HIS A 149 5.08 -1.03 -22.97
C HIS A 149 4.70 -2.11 -21.93
N PHE A 150 5.13 -1.92 -20.68
CA PHE A 150 4.79 -2.80 -19.58
C PHE A 150 3.65 -2.23 -18.73
N LEU A 151 2.86 -3.12 -18.16
CA LEU A 151 1.80 -2.76 -17.25
C LEU A 151 2.40 -2.36 -15.89
N GLU A 152 2.17 -1.12 -15.48
CA GLU A 152 2.60 -0.61 -14.17
C GLU A 152 1.73 -1.20 -13.05
N HIS A 153 2.19 -2.31 -12.45
CA HIS A 153 1.41 -3.12 -11.54
C HIS A 153 1.72 -2.88 -10.07
N SER A 154 2.88 -2.30 -9.76
CA SER A 154 3.26 -2.01 -8.37
C SER A 154 2.31 -1.03 -7.69
N ARG A 155 1.95 -1.31 -6.44
CA ARG A 155 1.12 -0.47 -5.59
C ARG A 155 1.92 -0.09 -4.36
N ILE A 156 2.19 1.21 -4.20
CA ILE A 156 3.06 1.74 -3.16
C ILE A 156 2.38 2.97 -2.56
N PHE A 157 2.39 3.07 -1.24
CA PHE A 157 1.83 4.21 -0.52
C PHE A 157 2.85 4.68 0.51
N TRP A 158 3.17 5.95 0.47
CA TRP A 158 4.10 6.58 1.38
C TRP A 158 3.45 7.76 2.07
N PHE A 159 3.64 7.86 3.38
CA PHE A 159 3.16 8.91 4.25
C PHE A 159 4.33 9.52 5.00
N CYS A 160 4.46 10.84 4.98
CA CYS A 160 5.62 11.56 5.54
C CYS A 160 5.71 11.43 7.06
N ASN A 161 4.59 11.52 7.76
CA ASN A 161 4.54 11.44 9.22
C ASN A 161 5.60 12.33 9.91
N ASN A 162 5.73 13.59 9.49
CA ASN A 162 6.74 14.52 10.02
C ASN A 162 8.17 13.95 9.95
N ASP A 163 8.55 13.37 8.81
CA ASP A 163 9.85 12.72 8.51
C ASP A 163 10.09 11.35 9.19
N ASP A 164 9.13 10.79 9.92
CA ASP A 164 9.18 9.41 10.46
C ASP A 164 8.72 8.34 9.44
N ASN A 165 8.41 8.71 8.27
CA ASN A 165 8.14 7.97 7.04
C ASN A 165 7.53 6.57 7.18
N ASP A 166 6.27 6.42 6.78
CA ASP A 166 5.61 5.11 6.61
C ASP A 166 5.50 4.76 5.12
N CYS A 167 6.03 3.62 4.73
CA CYS A 167 5.89 3.08 3.37
C CYS A 167 5.13 1.75 3.40
N LEU A 168 4.07 1.67 2.61
CA LEU A 168 3.26 0.47 2.45
C LEU A 168 3.42 -0.08 1.03
N LEU A 169 3.76 -1.36 0.93
CA LEU A 169 3.78 -2.12 -0.31
C LEU A 169 2.55 -3.03 -0.35
N TYR A 170 1.71 -2.86 -1.37
CA TYR A 170 0.51 -3.67 -1.53
C TYR A 170 0.77 -4.83 -2.50
N THR A 171 0.45 -6.05 -2.06
CA THR A 171 0.44 -7.23 -2.93
C THR A 171 -0.97 -7.44 -3.48
N SER A 172 -1.11 -7.72 -4.79
CA SER A 172 -2.41 -8.04 -5.38
C SER A 172 -2.61 -9.56 -5.46
N ASP A 173 -3.87 -9.97 -5.43
CA ASP A 173 -4.26 -11.33 -5.80
C ASP A 173 -4.25 -11.45 -7.34
N ALA A 174 -3.78 -12.60 -7.85
CA ALA A 174 -3.80 -12.92 -9.27
C ALA A 174 -5.22 -12.94 -9.88
N ALA A 175 -6.25 -13.15 -9.05
CA ALA A 175 -7.64 -13.15 -9.48
C ALA A 175 -8.14 -11.77 -9.93
N ASP A 176 -7.59 -10.68 -9.41
CA ASP A 176 -7.96 -9.30 -9.79
C ASP A 176 -7.61 -8.95 -11.25
N ASP A 177 -6.67 -9.68 -11.85
CA ASP A 177 -6.18 -9.42 -13.21
C ASP A 177 -6.93 -10.21 -14.30
N LEU A 178 -7.74 -11.20 -13.90
CA LEU A 178 -8.51 -12.07 -14.83
C LEU A 178 -9.93 -11.56 -15.14
N THR A 179 -10.40 -10.52 -14.47
CA THR A 179 -11.76 -9.97 -14.61
C THR A 179 -11.84 -8.70 -15.46
N ARG A 180 -10.83 -8.46 -16.32
CA ARG A 180 -10.84 -7.29 -17.23
C ARG A 180 -10.57 -7.68 -18.67
#